data_892e589f29b9a9b36895e532e8d6bd70
#
_entry.id   892e589f29b9a9b36895e532e8d6bd70
#
_cell.length_a   1.000
_cell.length_b   1.000
_cell.length_c   1.000
_cell.angle_alpha   90.00
_cell.angle_beta   90.00
_cell.angle_gamma   90.00
#
_symmetry.space_group_name_H-M   'P 1'
#
loop_
_entity.id
_entity.type
_entity.pdbx_description
1 polymer ?
#
loop_
_entity_poly.entity_id
_entity_poly.type
_entity_poly.pdbx_seq_one_letter_code
_entity_poly.pdbx_strand_id
1 'polypeptide(L)'
;MNSQPVEEKLTACQKARAIAAEAFYTSFTDLLKSESLISEVALRDKWLAEMRKNPDIFPDGWYLPPPHGIGVLFGTEENYQRMDYQSLRPKDLWPRGDISLDRDTGIIYVYASPVDRKTGMIGDFGMTIYFGQNLDIKDHLKRCLDLNWQVLDRSQVGMTFADLTTFANDLFIKFGLSNEVISITDKSSSGVNIGHTIPASYEDWMTEELAVFQSNDWQQILKIISNKRKFLNTVEPLPIKNGMAFTIEQRLTKPNNPSIPMSSFHTIALIHQDGKKELLTNFEQIFRLVGMDYMF
;
A
#
# COMPACT_ATOMS: atom_id res chain seq x y z
N MET A 1 28.48 7.49 -14.38
CA MET A 1 27.43 7.28 -13.38
C MET A 1 27.51 5.82 -12.96
N ASN A 2 27.83 5.51 -11.70
CA ASN A 2 27.72 4.11 -11.24
C ASN A 2 26.24 3.85 -10.95
N SER A 3 25.54 3.16 -11.86
CA SER A 3 24.20 2.68 -11.56
C SER A 3 24.29 1.66 -10.41
N GLN A 4 23.42 1.81 -9.40
CA GLN A 4 23.34 0.82 -8.34
C GLN A 4 22.86 -0.52 -8.91
N PRO A 5 23.42 -1.66 -8.43
CA PRO A 5 22.96 -2.97 -8.85
C PRO A 5 21.45 -3.13 -8.62
N VAL A 6 20.75 -3.73 -9.55
CA VAL A 6 19.29 -3.90 -9.49
C VAL A 6 18.86 -4.64 -8.23
N GLU A 7 19.54 -5.73 -7.89
CA GLU A 7 19.22 -6.52 -6.69
C GLU A 7 19.42 -5.73 -5.39
N GLU A 8 20.37 -4.78 -5.35
CA GLU A 8 20.52 -3.85 -4.23
C GLU A 8 19.29 -2.94 -4.09
N LYS A 9 18.77 -2.44 -5.22
CA LYS A 9 17.54 -1.63 -5.24
C LYS A 9 16.34 -2.43 -4.76
N LEU A 10 16.14 -3.66 -5.28
CA LEU A 10 15.04 -4.52 -4.84
C LEU A 10 15.12 -4.88 -3.36
N THR A 11 16.33 -5.16 -2.86
CA THR A 11 16.58 -5.38 -1.42
C THR A 11 16.25 -4.14 -0.58
N ALA A 12 16.57 -2.93 -1.07
CA ALA A 12 16.21 -1.69 -0.40
C ALA A 12 14.67 -1.50 -0.33
N CYS A 13 13.95 -1.87 -1.38
CA CYS A 13 12.48 -1.90 -1.38
C CYS A 13 11.92 -2.84 -0.31
N GLN A 14 12.41 -4.10 -0.27
CA GLN A 14 12.04 -5.08 0.75
C GLN A 14 12.28 -4.55 2.16
N LYS A 15 13.47 -3.96 2.39
CA LYS A 15 13.86 -3.39 3.69
C LYS A 15 12.98 -2.22 4.10
N ALA A 16 12.75 -1.25 3.22
CA ALA A 16 11.90 -0.09 3.52
C ALA A 16 10.49 -0.51 3.90
N ARG A 17 9.91 -1.48 3.17
CA ARG A 17 8.59 -2.03 3.48
C ARG A 17 8.58 -2.82 4.79
N ALA A 18 9.58 -3.66 5.05
CA ALA A 18 9.68 -4.42 6.28
C ALA A 18 9.75 -3.49 7.50
N ILE A 19 10.51 -2.39 7.42
CA ILE A 19 10.57 -1.39 8.50
C ILE A 19 9.19 -0.80 8.79
N ALA A 20 8.39 -0.47 7.77
CA ALA A 20 7.03 0.03 8.00
C ALA A 20 6.14 -1.01 8.67
N ALA A 21 6.17 -2.27 8.21
CA ALA A 21 5.39 -3.37 8.76
C ALA A 21 5.78 -3.71 10.21
N GLU A 22 7.07 -3.79 10.50
CA GLU A 22 7.59 -4.07 11.85
C GLU A 22 7.27 -2.93 12.83
N ALA A 23 7.44 -1.68 12.39
CA ALA A 23 7.06 -0.52 13.17
C ALA A 23 5.56 -0.48 13.47
N PHE A 24 4.72 -0.85 12.49
CA PHE A 24 3.28 -0.99 12.71
C PHE A 24 2.99 -2.10 13.72
N TYR A 25 3.54 -3.30 13.51
CA TYR A 25 3.34 -4.44 14.42
C TYR A 25 3.72 -4.10 15.86
N THR A 26 4.88 -3.49 16.08
CA THR A 26 5.36 -3.08 17.40
C THR A 26 4.41 -2.06 18.03
N SER A 27 4.08 -1.00 17.29
CA SER A 27 3.22 0.08 17.76
C SER A 27 1.82 -0.40 18.09
N PHE A 28 1.25 -1.24 17.23
CA PHE A 28 -0.09 -1.76 17.40
C PHE A 28 -0.18 -2.78 18.53
N THR A 29 0.82 -3.66 18.66
CA THR A 29 0.94 -4.60 19.79
C THR A 29 0.93 -3.87 21.13
N ASP A 30 1.70 -2.79 21.25
CA ASP A 30 1.77 -2.01 22.48
C ASP A 30 0.43 -1.31 22.80
N LEU A 31 -0.23 -0.77 21.75
CA LEU A 31 -1.53 -0.12 21.94
C LEU A 31 -2.62 -1.12 22.32
N LEU A 32 -2.61 -2.32 21.72
CA LEU A 32 -3.57 -3.38 22.05
C LEU A 32 -3.41 -3.91 23.49
N LYS A 33 -2.19 -3.88 24.07
CA LYS A 33 -1.94 -4.23 25.47
C LYS A 33 -2.39 -3.15 26.44
N SER A 34 -2.58 -1.92 25.98
CA SER A 34 -3.07 -0.81 26.77
C SER A 34 -4.57 -0.95 27.00
N GLU A 35 -5.04 -0.60 28.21
CA GLU A 35 -6.48 -0.49 28.52
C GLU A 35 -7.10 0.80 27.94
N SER A 36 -6.29 1.71 27.39
CA SER A 36 -6.74 2.97 26.85
C SER A 36 -7.45 2.78 25.51
N LEU A 37 -8.38 3.69 25.21
CA LEU A 37 -8.98 3.79 23.87
C LEU A 37 -7.89 4.10 22.84
N ILE A 38 -7.88 3.36 21.75
CA ILE A 38 -6.97 3.58 20.64
C ILE A 38 -7.67 4.46 19.62
N SER A 39 -7.21 5.71 19.44
CA SER A 39 -7.69 6.56 18.36
C SER A 39 -6.83 6.43 17.12
N GLU A 40 -7.36 6.85 15.96
CA GLU A 40 -6.60 6.87 14.70
C GLU A 40 -5.31 7.71 14.83
N VAL A 41 -5.39 8.87 15.49
CA VAL A 41 -4.22 9.74 15.74
C VAL A 41 -3.20 9.03 16.65
N ALA A 42 -3.64 8.36 17.72
CA ALA A 42 -2.73 7.67 18.62
C ALA A 42 -1.96 6.55 17.90
N LEU A 43 -2.64 5.78 17.03
CA LEU A 43 -2.00 4.74 16.23
C LEU A 43 -1.03 5.33 15.20
N ARG A 44 -1.46 6.36 14.46
CA ARG A 44 -0.60 7.06 13.50
C ARG A 44 0.68 7.58 14.16
N ASP A 45 0.55 8.30 15.28
CA ASP A 45 1.68 8.97 15.91
C ASP A 45 2.69 7.97 16.48
N LYS A 46 2.19 6.89 17.09
CA LYS A 46 3.06 5.82 17.61
C LYS A 46 3.77 5.08 16.49
N TRP A 47 3.07 4.76 15.40
CA TRP A 47 3.67 4.12 14.23
C TRP A 47 4.76 4.99 13.59
N LEU A 48 4.46 6.28 13.36
CA LEU A 48 5.43 7.22 12.82
C LEU A 48 6.66 7.36 13.73
N ALA A 49 6.45 7.46 15.04
CA ALA A 49 7.54 7.54 16.00
C ALA A 49 8.44 6.30 15.96
N GLU A 50 7.85 5.11 15.76
CA GLU A 50 8.61 3.86 15.61
C GLU A 50 9.42 3.83 14.32
N MET A 51 8.81 4.19 13.18
CA MET A 51 9.52 4.27 11.90
C MET A 51 10.69 5.27 11.94
N ARG A 52 10.52 6.40 12.62
CA ARG A 52 11.56 7.45 12.75
C ARG A 52 12.82 7.02 13.52
N LYS A 53 12.77 5.88 14.21
CA LYS A 53 13.98 5.31 14.84
C LYS A 53 14.95 4.74 13.81
N ASN A 54 14.51 4.48 12.59
CA ASN A 54 15.35 3.93 11.54
C ASN A 54 15.89 5.06 10.64
N PRO A 55 17.23 5.31 10.64
CA PRO A 55 17.83 6.40 9.87
C PRO A 55 17.91 6.14 8.36
N ASP A 56 17.74 4.88 7.92
CA ASP A 56 17.93 4.48 6.53
C ASP A 56 16.74 4.86 5.63
N ILE A 57 15.58 5.18 6.24
CA ILE A 57 14.38 5.55 5.52
C ILE A 57 14.00 7.02 5.74
N PHE A 58 13.25 7.58 4.79
CA PHE A 58 12.44 8.78 4.99
C PHE A 58 11.04 8.34 5.45
N PRO A 59 10.72 8.43 6.75
CA PRO A 59 9.53 7.81 7.32
C PRO A 59 8.24 8.60 7.07
N ASP A 60 8.34 9.92 6.83
CA ASP A 60 7.18 10.80 6.61
C ASP A 60 6.50 10.52 5.27
N GLY A 61 7.09 9.64 4.46
CA GLY A 61 6.50 9.12 3.23
C GLY A 61 6.58 10.07 2.05
N TRP A 62 6.46 9.50 0.86
CA TRP A 62 6.46 10.26 -0.38
C TRP A 62 5.04 10.65 -0.83
N TYR A 63 4.01 9.92 -0.38
CA TYR A 63 2.63 10.14 -0.77
C TYR A 63 1.87 11.00 0.26
N LEU A 64 1.19 12.01 -0.23
CA LEU A 64 0.23 12.79 0.57
C LEU A 64 -1.19 12.27 0.31
N PRO A 65 -1.98 12.33 1.24
CA PRO A 65 -2.09 12.70 2.64
C PRO A 65 -1.96 11.48 3.53
N PRO A 66 -2.30 11.52 4.74
CA PRO A 66 -2.51 12.61 5.67
C PRO A 66 -1.18 13.06 6.21
N PRO A 67 -1.09 14.01 7.14
CA PRO A 67 0.21 14.50 7.56
C PRO A 67 1.17 13.33 7.74
N HIS A 68 2.37 13.43 7.16
CA HIS A 68 3.43 12.43 7.23
C HIS A 68 3.20 11.12 6.45
N GLY A 69 2.40 11.11 5.38
CA GLY A 69 2.24 9.96 4.50
C GLY A 69 1.73 8.69 5.17
N ILE A 70 1.06 8.80 6.32
CA ILE A 70 0.49 7.68 7.06
C ILE A 70 -1.03 7.83 7.11
N GLY A 71 -1.73 6.83 6.57
CA GLY A 71 -3.17 6.69 6.66
C GLY A 71 -3.55 5.75 7.80
N VAL A 72 -4.55 6.15 8.58
CA VAL A 72 -5.23 5.29 9.55
C VAL A 72 -6.71 5.62 9.52
N LEU A 73 -7.54 4.66 9.15
CA LEU A 73 -8.98 4.78 9.14
C LEU A 73 -9.58 3.67 9.98
N PHE A 74 -10.51 4.01 10.87
CA PHE A 74 -11.33 3.07 11.61
C PHE A 74 -12.77 3.14 11.13
N GLY A 75 -13.38 1.98 10.93
CA GLY A 75 -14.78 1.80 10.64
C GLY A 75 -15.43 0.82 11.61
N THR A 76 -16.76 0.87 11.70
CA THR A 76 -17.59 -0.05 12.49
C THR A 76 -18.68 -0.64 11.61
N GLU A 77 -19.36 -1.70 12.06
CA GLU A 77 -20.49 -2.28 11.34
C GLU A 77 -21.60 -1.25 11.05
N GLU A 78 -21.72 -0.22 11.89
CA GLU A 78 -22.69 0.86 11.70
C GLU A 78 -22.21 1.93 10.71
N ASN A 79 -20.91 2.00 10.41
CA ASN A 79 -20.31 3.02 9.58
C ASN A 79 -19.16 2.49 8.71
N TYR A 80 -19.42 1.47 7.90
CA TYR A 80 -18.45 0.99 6.91
C TYR A 80 -18.23 2.00 5.77
N GLN A 81 -19.13 2.98 5.57
CA GLN A 81 -19.00 3.98 4.52
C GLN A 81 -17.70 4.80 4.63
N ARG A 82 -17.14 4.95 5.84
CA ARG A 82 -15.83 5.57 6.04
C ARG A 82 -14.72 4.77 5.36
N MET A 83 -14.92 3.48 5.13
CA MET A 83 -13.97 2.61 4.44
C MET A 83 -14.12 2.68 2.91
N ASP A 84 -15.21 3.27 2.38
CA ASP A 84 -15.48 3.40 0.95
C ASP A 84 -14.79 4.63 0.36
N TYR A 85 -13.47 4.73 0.53
CA TYR A 85 -12.68 5.85 0.06
C TYR A 85 -12.02 5.54 -1.29
N GLN A 86 -12.05 6.48 -2.21
CA GLN A 86 -11.33 6.37 -3.49
C GLN A 86 -9.89 6.88 -3.39
N SER A 87 -9.66 7.83 -2.48
CA SER A 87 -8.35 8.41 -2.22
C SER A 87 -8.27 8.89 -0.77
N LEU A 88 -7.11 8.74 -0.13
CA LEU A 88 -6.87 9.24 1.23
C LEU A 88 -6.64 10.77 1.31
N ARG A 89 -6.76 11.51 0.21
CA ARG A 89 -6.49 12.95 0.15
C ARG A 89 -7.53 13.84 0.83
N PRO A 90 -8.84 13.53 0.83
CA PRO A 90 -9.83 14.31 1.56
C PRO A 90 -9.51 14.41 3.05
N LYS A 91 -9.64 15.61 3.64
CA LYS A 91 -9.28 15.85 5.04
C LYS A 91 -10.14 15.08 6.05
N ASP A 92 -11.36 14.74 5.70
CA ASP A 92 -12.28 13.90 6.48
C ASP A 92 -11.79 12.45 6.63
N LEU A 93 -10.89 12.01 5.73
CA LEU A 93 -10.20 10.71 5.78
C LEU A 93 -8.85 10.76 6.50
N TRP A 94 -8.46 11.92 7.03
CA TRP A 94 -7.24 12.03 7.82
C TRP A 94 -7.46 11.46 9.22
N PRO A 95 -6.40 10.90 9.84
CA PRO A 95 -6.52 10.33 11.18
C PRO A 95 -7.11 11.32 12.19
N ARG A 96 -8.10 10.86 12.92
CA ARG A 96 -8.88 11.64 13.89
C ARG A 96 -8.64 11.16 15.30
N GLY A 97 -8.66 12.10 16.27
CA GLY A 97 -8.50 11.78 17.69
C GLY A 97 -9.80 11.34 18.39
N ASP A 98 -10.95 11.65 17.77
CA ASP A 98 -12.29 11.36 18.29
C ASP A 98 -12.88 10.04 17.75
N ILE A 99 -12.19 9.36 16.82
CA ILE A 99 -12.58 8.04 16.34
C ILE A 99 -11.70 6.99 17.01
N SER A 100 -12.33 6.09 17.74
CA SER A 100 -11.66 5.03 18.48
C SER A 100 -11.90 3.67 17.85
N LEU A 101 -10.91 2.77 18.02
CA LEU A 101 -10.99 1.40 17.56
C LEU A 101 -12.05 0.62 18.35
N ASP A 102 -12.98 0.01 17.64
CA ASP A 102 -13.80 -1.07 18.14
C ASP A 102 -13.03 -2.40 18.00
N ARG A 103 -12.72 -3.03 19.12
CA ARG A 103 -11.93 -4.26 19.17
C ARG A 103 -12.75 -5.53 18.93
N ASP A 104 -14.08 -5.42 18.89
CA ASP A 104 -14.98 -6.55 18.74
C ASP A 104 -15.48 -6.73 17.31
N THR A 105 -15.83 -5.62 16.66
CA THR A 105 -16.42 -5.64 15.29
C THR A 105 -15.76 -4.68 14.32
N GLY A 106 -14.78 -3.90 14.78
CA GLY A 106 -14.15 -2.85 14.02
C GLY A 106 -13.38 -3.34 12.79
N ILE A 107 -13.22 -2.43 11.84
CA ILE A 107 -12.36 -2.60 10.69
C ILE A 107 -11.36 -1.44 10.64
N ILE A 108 -10.15 -1.74 10.22
CA ILE A 108 -9.08 -0.74 10.11
C ILE A 108 -8.50 -0.80 8.70
N TYR A 109 -8.19 0.36 8.14
CA TYR A 109 -7.22 0.46 7.05
C TYR A 109 -6.02 1.27 7.53
N VAL A 110 -4.82 0.76 7.23
CA VAL A 110 -3.55 1.42 7.52
C VAL A 110 -2.70 1.52 6.27
N TYR A 111 -1.94 2.61 6.16
CA TYR A 111 -1.05 2.87 5.03
C TYR A 111 0.16 3.70 5.47
N ALA A 112 1.34 3.33 4.97
CA ALA A 112 2.57 4.12 5.05
C ALA A 112 3.37 4.00 3.76
N SER A 113 4.17 5.02 3.43
CA SER A 113 4.92 5.10 2.19
C SER A 113 6.38 5.52 2.40
N PRO A 114 7.16 4.79 3.24
CA PRO A 114 8.55 5.14 3.49
C PRO A 114 9.39 5.04 2.21
N VAL A 115 10.46 5.82 2.16
CA VAL A 115 11.41 5.83 1.04
C VAL A 115 12.80 5.51 1.57
N ASP A 116 13.48 4.54 0.95
CA ASP A 116 14.89 4.27 1.24
C ASP A 116 15.75 5.45 0.81
N ARG A 117 16.53 5.99 1.75
CA ARG A 117 17.29 7.23 1.53
C ARG A 117 18.42 7.06 0.54
N LYS A 118 19.00 5.87 0.44
CA LYS A 118 20.17 5.61 -0.41
C LYS A 118 19.76 5.42 -1.87
N THR A 119 18.64 4.74 -2.12
CA THR A 119 18.25 4.30 -3.46
C THR A 119 17.03 5.03 -4.00
N GLY A 120 16.25 5.71 -3.15
CA GLY A 120 14.94 6.25 -3.53
C GLY A 120 13.87 5.16 -3.79
N MET A 121 14.12 3.91 -3.40
CA MET A 121 13.12 2.84 -3.46
C MET A 121 12.02 3.07 -2.45
N ILE A 122 10.80 2.79 -2.87
CA ILE A 122 9.59 2.98 -2.08
C ILE A 122 9.24 1.68 -1.37
N GLY A 123 8.86 1.76 -0.11
CA GLY A 123 8.44 0.62 0.70
C GLY A 123 6.95 0.70 1.09
N ASP A 124 6.08 1.07 0.17
CA ASP A 124 4.64 1.22 0.42
C ASP A 124 4.06 0.00 1.12
N PHE A 125 3.37 0.25 2.22
CA PHE A 125 2.73 -0.76 3.05
C PHE A 125 1.31 -0.32 3.39
N GLY A 126 0.34 -1.19 3.21
CA GLY A 126 -1.03 -0.92 3.63
C GLY A 126 -1.85 -2.19 3.67
N MET A 127 -2.81 -2.26 4.61
CA MET A 127 -3.68 -3.42 4.77
C MET A 127 -4.99 -3.09 5.45
N THR A 128 -5.98 -3.89 5.15
CA THR A 128 -7.25 -3.92 5.89
C THR A 128 -7.18 -4.98 6.99
N ILE A 129 -7.58 -4.60 8.21
CA ILE A 129 -7.64 -5.46 9.40
C ILE A 129 -9.11 -5.49 9.86
N TYR A 130 -9.62 -6.68 10.23
CA TYR A 130 -10.99 -6.87 10.67
C TYR A 130 -11.04 -7.67 11.98
N PHE A 131 -11.74 -7.15 12.97
CA PHE A 131 -11.89 -7.77 14.29
C PHE A 131 -13.18 -8.60 14.41
N GLY A 132 -14.17 -8.34 13.56
CA GLY A 132 -15.47 -8.97 13.64
C GLY A 132 -15.50 -10.45 13.21
N GLN A 133 -16.70 -11.05 13.29
CA GLN A 133 -16.91 -12.45 13.03
C GLN A 133 -17.75 -12.73 11.79
N ASN A 134 -18.13 -11.70 11.01
CA ASN A 134 -18.92 -11.87 9.79
C ASN A 134 -18.12 -12.64 8.73
N LEU A 135 -18.59 -13.82 8.35
CA LEU A 135 -17.92 -14.72 7.40
C LEU A 135 -17.83 -14.10 6.00
N ASP A 136 -18.84 -13.36 5.56
CA ASP A 136 -18.84 -12.73 4.24
C ASP A 136 -17.75 -11.66 4.13
N ILE A 137 -17.47 -10.94 5.23
CA ILE A 137 -16.36 -9.98 5.30
C ILE A 137 -15.02 -10.72 5.29
N LYS A 138 -14.88 -11.77 6.10
CA LYS A 138 -13.66 -12.60 6.13
C LYS A 138 -13.32 -13.18 4.75
N ASP A 139 -14.31 -13.75 4.08
CA ASP A 139 -14.16 -14.29 2.72
C ASP A 139 -13.81 -13.20 1.70
N HIS A 140 -14.42 -12.00 1.84
CA HIS A 140 -14.09 -10.87 1.00
C HIS A 140 -12.63 -10.44 1.17
N LEU A 141 -12.16 -10.28 2.41
CA LEU A 141 -10.77 -9.89 2.71
C LEU A 141 -9.77 -10.90 2.16
N LYS A 142 -10.00 -12.21 2.43
CA LYS A 142 -9.15 -13.27 1.89
C LYS A 142 -9.09 -13.21 0.36
N ARG A 143 -10.23 -13.09 -0.29
CA ARG A 143 -10.31 -12.98 -1.75
C ARG A 143 -9.55 -11.77 -2.28
N CYS A 144 -9.65 -10.60 -1.62
CA CYS A 144 -8.94 -9.41 -2.04
C CYS A 144 -7.41 -9.60 -2.02
N LEU A 145 -6.88 -10.29 -1.01
CA LEU A 145 -5.44 -10.62 -0.96
C LEU A 145 -5.07 -11.68 -1.99
N ASP A 146 -5.89 -12.72 -2.17
CA ASP A 146 -5.68 -13.77 -3.19
C ASP A 146 -5.63 -13.18 -4.61
N LEU A 147 -6.39 -12.12 -4.87
CA LEU A 147 -6.38 -11.43 -6.16
C LEU A 147 -5.05 -10.71 -6.42
N ASN A 148 -4.37 -10.18 -5.40
CA ASN A 148 -3.02 -9.62 -5.57
C ASN A 148 -2.02 -10.69 -6.04
N TRP A 149 -2.10 -11.89 -5.47
CA TRP A 149 -1.29 -13.03 -5.91
C TRP A 149 -1.59 -13.41 -7.36
N GLN A 150 -2.87 -13.47 -7.75
CA GLN A 150 -3.26 -13.80 -9.12
C GLN A 150 -2.78 -12.75 -10.14
N VAL A 151 -2.79 -11.47 -9.77
CA VAL A 151 -2.23 -10.38 -10.60
C VAL A 151 -0.72 -10.54 -10.75
N LEU A 152 0.01 -10.85 -9.65
CA LEU A 152 1.43 -11.16 -9.72
C LEU A 152 1.71 -12.38 -10.61
N ASP A 153 0.96 -13.47 -10.43
CA ASP A 153 1.14 -14.70 -11.21
C ASP A 153 0.95 -14.46 -12.70
N ARG A 154 0.03 -13.57 -13.07
CA ARG A 154 -0.20 -13.17 -14.45
C ARG A 154 0.90 -12.30 -15.02
N SER A 155 1.57 -11.47 -14.20
CA SER A 155 2.61 -10.55 -14.67
C SER A 155 3.75 -11.33 -15.34
N GLN A 156 4.18 -10.90 -16.53
CA GLN A 156 5.25 -11.52 -17.28
C GLN A 156 6.14 -10.45 -17.89
N VAL A 157 7.44 -10.72 -17.97
CA VAL A 157 8.39 -9.84 -18.67
C VAL A 157 7.95 -9.65 -20.12
N GLY A 158 7.88 -8.41 -20.58
CA GLY A 158 7.38 -8.03 -21.89
C GLY A 158 5.88 -7.71 -21.96
N MET A 159 5.06 -8.13 -20.97
CA MET A 159 3.65 -7.73 -20.87
C MET A 159 3.56 -6.25 -20.51
N THR A 160 2.65 -5.51 -21.15
CA THR A 160 2.41 -4.11 -20.78
C THR A 160 1.61 -3.99 -19.49
N PHE A 161 1.74 -2.87 -18.77
CA PHE A 161 0.87 -2.60 -17.62
C PHE A 161 -0.58 -2.44 -18.04
N ALA A 162 -0.87 -1.99 -19.26
CA ALA A 162 -2.23 -1.96 -19.82
C ALA A 162 -2.84 -3.36 -19.89
N ASP A 163 -2.10 -4.35 -20.40
CA ASP A 163 -2.56 -5.74 -20.49
C ASP A 163 -2.77 -6.35 -19.10
N LEU A 164 -1.84 -6.10 -18.17
CA LEU A 164 -1.95 -6.58 -16.80
C LEU A 164 -3.17 -5.97 -16.08
N THR A 165 -3.41 -4.67 -16.25
CA THR A 165 -4.56 -3.99 -15.64
C THR A 165 -5.88 -4.46 -16.24
N THR A 166 -5.93 -4.67 -17.55
CA THR A 166 -7.10 -5.25 -18.22
C THR A 166 -7.42 -6.63 -17.66
N PHE A 167 -6.43 -7.50 -17.55
CA PHE A 167 -6.59 -8.81 -16.90
C PHE A 167 -7.12 -8.69 -15.46
N ALA A 168 -6.54 -7.78 -14.65
CA ALA A 168 -6.98 -7.58 -13.27
C ALA A 168 -8.44 -7.13 -13.19
N ASN A 169 -8.86 -6.19 -14.03
CA ASN A 169 -10.25 -5.71 -14.08
C ASN A 169 -11.22 -6.82 -14.47
N ASP A 170 -10.88 -7.64 -15.48
CA ASP A 170 -11.69 -8.80 -15.88
C ASP A 170 -11.83 -9.79 -14.72
N LEU A 171 -10.74 -9.99 -13.97
CA LEU A 171 -10.72 -10.86 -12.81
C LEU A 171 -11.62 -10.32 -11.69
N PHE A 172 -11.59 -9.01 -11.41
CA PHE A 172 -12.47 -8.39 -10.40
C PHE A 172 -13.95 -8.54 -10.79
N ILE A 173 -14.29 -8.24 -12.03
CA ILE A 173 -15.68 -8.41 -12.57
C ILE A 173 -16.13 -9.85 -12.42
N LYS A 174 -15.29 -10.83 -12.75
CA LYS A 174 -15.59 -12.26 -12.60
C LYS A 174 -15.99 -12.64 -11.17
N PHE A 175 -15.42 -11.97 -10.17
CA PHE A 175 -15.75 -12.18 -8.76
C PHE A 175 -16.82 -11.22 -8.22
N GLY A 176 -17.47 -10.44 -9.08
CA GLY A 176 -18.49 -9.46 -8.68
C GLY A 176 -17.95 -8.31 -7.85
N LEU A 177 -16.69 -7.94 -8.11
CA LEU A 177 -15.99 -6.85 -7.41
C LEU A 177 -15.79 -5.65 -8.34
N SER A 178 -15.67 -4.48 -7.74
CA SER A 178 -15.29 -3.23 -8.41
C SER A 178 -14.03 -2.65 -7.76
N ASN A 179 -13.13 -2.10 -8.58
CA ASN A 179 -11.95 -1.40 -8.07
C ASN A 179 -12.24 0.10 -8.00
N GLU A 180 -12.11 0.67 -6.81
CA GLU A 180 -12.42 2.08 -6.52
C GLU A 180 -11.19 2.99 -6.44
N VAL A 181 -9.98 2.49 -6.74
CA VAL A 181 -8.77 3.34 -6.73
C VAL A 181 -8.85 4.39 -7.82
N ILE A 182 -8.85 5.65 -7.43
CA ILE A 182 -8.77 6.78 -8.34
C ILE A 182 -7.56 7.64 -8.01
N SER A 183 -6.79 8.00 -9.03
CA SER A 183 -5.73 8.99 -8.90
C SER A 183 -6.02 10.19 -9.81
N ILE A 184 -6.14 11.37 -9.21
CA ILE A 184 -6.35 12.64 -9.93
C ILE A 184 -5.16 13.05 -10.80
N THR A 185 -4.00 12.43 -10.60
CA THR A 185 -2.79 12.66 -11.40
C THR A 185 -2.58 11.60 -12.47
N ASP A 186 -3.43 10.57 -12.52
CA ASP A 186 -3.47 9.59 -13.60
C ASP A 186 -4.05 10.25 -14.87
N LYS A 187 -3.36 10.12 -15.98
CA LYS A 187 -3.77 10.70 -17.26
C LYS A 187 -4.74 9.82 -18.06
N SER A 188 -5.07 8.63 -17.54
CA SER A 188 -6.12 7.81 -18.14
C SER A 188 -7.49 8.50 -18.01
N SER A 189 -8.42 8.18 -18.91
CA SER A 189 -9.75 8.82 -18.95
C SER A 189 -10.58 8.60 -17.69
N SER A 190 -10.35 7.50 -16.98
CA SER A 190 -11.08 7.14 -15.75
C SER A 190 -10.32 7.51 -14.47
N GLY A 191 -9.00 7.71 -14.53
CA GLY A 191 -8.14 7.80 -13.35
C GLY A 191 -8.05 6.50 -12.54
N VAL A 192 -8.75 5.43 -12.96
CA VAL A 192 -8.76 4.14 -12.26
C VAL A 192 -7.50 3.36 -12.58
N ASN A 193 -6.83 2.84 -11.54
CA ASN A 193 -5.61 2.06 -11.68
C ASN A 193 -5.57 0.96 -10.60
N ILE A 194 -4.66 0.01 -10.75
CA ILE A 194 -4.43 -1.05 -9.77
C ILE A 194 -3.14 -0.84 -8.96
N GLY A 195 -2.45 0.28 -9.18
CA GLY A 195 -1.21 0.62 -8.51
C GLY A 195 -0.32 1.51 -9.38
N HIS A 196 0.95 1.55 -9.04
CA HIS A 196 1.94 2.34 -9.76
C HIS A 196 3.32 1.66 -9.76
N THR A 197 4.18 2.06 -10.70
CA THR A 197 5.57 1.63 -10.73
C THR A 197 6.37 2.27 -9.58
N ILE A 198 7.47 1.62 -9.18
CA ILE A 198 8.48 2.19 -8.29
C ILE A 198 9.64 2.69 -9.18
N PRO A 199 9.75 4.01 -9.42
CA PRO A 199 10.64 4.55 -10.46
C PRO A 199 12.10 4.13 -10.32
N ALA A 200 12.62 4.12 -9.09
CA ALA A 200 14.00 3.72 -8.80
C ALA A 200 14.37 2.33 -9.32
N SER A 201 13.39 1.44 -9.54
CA SER A 201 13.65 0.08 -10.00
C SER A 201 13.96 -0.02 -11.51
N TYR A 202 13.53 0.92 -12.32
CA TYR A 202 13.71 0.89 -13.77
C TYR A 202 14.33 2.15 -14.38
N GLU A 203 14.48 3.20 -13.59
CA GLU A 203 15.17 4.44 -13.94
C GLU A 203 16.31 4.70 -12.95
N ASP A 204 17.45 5.19 -13.45
CA ASP A 204 18.48 5.70 -12.57
C ASP A 204 18.17 7.15 -12.18
N TRP A 205 18.38 7.45 -10.90
CA TRP A 205 18.28 8.81 -10.41
C TRP A 205 19.52 9.63 -10.78
N MET A 206 19.33 10.90 -11.10
CA MET A 206 20.45 11.84 -11.18
C MET A 206 21.04 12.07 -9.78
N THR A 207 22.31 12.52 -9.72
CA THR A 207 22.99 12.78 -8.45
C THR A 207 22.22 13.76 -7.57
N GLU A 208 21.63 14.79 -8.18
CA GLU A 208 20.82 15.80 -7.51
C GLU A 208 19.52 15.21 -6.95
N GLU A 209 18.90 14.27 -7.66
CA GLU A 209 17.70 13.56 -7.18
C GLU A 209 18.02 12.65 -6.01
N LEU A 210 19.15 11.93 -6.05
CA LEU A 210 19.61 11.11 -4.91
C LEU A 210 19.88 11.97 -3.67
N ALA A 211 20.41 13.17 -3.84
CA ALA A 211 20.63 14.09 -2.72
C ALA A 211 19.31 14.51 -2.05
N VAL A 212 18.22 14.60 -2.80
CA VAL A 212 16.88 14.91 -2.25
C VAL A 212 16.39 13.82 -1.31
N PHE A 213 16.63 12.52 -1.61
CA PHE A 213 16.24 11.43 -0.70
C PHE A 213 17.01 11.44 0.62
N GLN A 214 18.21 12.06 0.66
CA GLN A 214 18.97 12.28 1.90
C GLN A 214 18.44 13.46 2.72
N SER A 215 17.64 14.33 2.10
CA SER A 215 17.04 15.48 2.78
C SER A 215 15.77 15.07 3.54
N ASN A 216 15.21 15.99 4.31
CA ASN A 216 13.88 15.84 4.92
C ASN A 216 12.81 16.65 4.16
N ASP A 217 13.10 17.05 2.93
CA ASP A 217 12.18 17.83 2.09
C ASP A 217 11.18 16.88 1.39
N TRP A 218 10.08 16.59 2.09
CA TRP A 218 9.04 15.73 1.58
C TRP A 218 8.38 16.26 0.28
N GLN A 219 8.35 17.59 0.09
CA GLN A 219 7.76 18.18 -1.12
C GLN A 219 8.58 17.85 -2.36
N GLN A 220 9.91 17.92 -2.24
CA GLN A 220 10.79 17.52 -3.33
C GLN A 220 10.77 16.02 -3.55
N ILE A 221 10.77 15.21 -2.50
CA ILE A 221 10.67 13.73 -2.60
C ILE A 221 9.37 13.34 -3.32
N LEU A 222 8.22 13.87 -2.87
CA LEU A 222 6.93 13.67 -3.53
C LEU A 222 6.97 14.07 -5.02
N LYS A 223 7.52 15.24 -5.33
CA LYS A 223 7.59 15.76 -6.69
C LYS A 223 8.42 14.85 -7.60
N ILE A 224 9.61 14.43 -7.16
CA ILE A 224 10.51 13.58 -7.94
C ILE A 224 9.84 12.24 -8.24
N ILE A 225 9.32 11.56 -7.23
CA ILE A 225 8.65 10.26 -7.39
C ILE A 225 7.41 10.40 -8.28
N SER A 226 6.55 11.39 -8.01
CA SER A 226 5.31 11.60 -8.75
C SER A 226 5.53 11.93 -10.22
N ASN A 227 6.65 12.57 -10.58
CA ASN A 227 6.97 12.88 -11.97
C ASN A 227 7.41 11.66 -12.78
N LYS A 228 8.00 10.67 -12.15
CA LYS A 228 8.58 9.50 -12.83
C LYS A 228 7.72 8.24 -12.73
N ARG A 229 6.90 8.11 -11.68
CA ARG A 229 6.00 6.95 -11.56
C ARG A 229 5.01 6.89 -12.71
N LYS A 230 4.66 5.67 -13.12
CA LYS A 230 3.57 5.36 -14.04
C LYS A 230 2.47 4.66 -13.27
N PHE A 231 1.21 4.99 -13.57
CA PHE A 231 0.08 4.26 -13.01
C PHE A 231 -0.16 2.97 -13.81
N LEU A 232 -0.50 1.91 -13.10
CA LEU A 232 -0.92 0.65 -13.69
C LEU A 232 -2.40 0.78 -14.08
N ASN A 233 -2.63 1.29 -15.29
CA ASN A 233 -3.95 1.51 -15.87
C ASN A 233 -4.07 0.89 -17.27
N THR A 234 -5.26 0.88 -17.83
CA THR A 234 -5.57 0.21 -19.12
C THR A 234 -4.95 0.86 -20.36
N VAL A 235 -4.21 1.96 -20.19
CA VAL A 235 -3.56 2.67 -21.32
C VAL A 235 -2.06 2.82 -21.14
N GLU A 236 -1.45 2.29 -20.06
CA GLU A 236 -0.02 2.40 -19.79
C GLU A 236 0.78 1.37 -20.62
N PRO A 237 1.54 1.81 -21.65
CA PRO A 237 2.22 0.93 -22.57
C PRO A 237 3.59 0.42 -22.06
N LEU A 238 4.04 0.87 -20.88
CA LEU A 238 5.34 0.45 -20.33
C LEU A 238 5.33 -1.06 -20.13
N PRO A 239 6.30 -1.80 -20.70
CA PRO A 239 6.41 -3.24 -20.47
C PRO A 239 7.07 -3.55 -19.13
N ILE A 240 6.62 -4.61 -18.49
CA ILE A 240 7.29 -5.21 -17.33
C ILE A 240 8.68 -5.70 -17.74
N LYS A 241 9.68 -5.41 -16.93
CA LYS A 241 11.08 -5.79 -17.16
C LYS A 241 11.66 -6.54 -15.96
N ASN A 242 12.72 -7.31 -16.21
CA ASN A 242 13.55 -7.83 -15.12
C ASN A 242 14.13 -6.67 -14.29
N GLY A 243 14.18 -6.83 -12.98
CA GLY A 243 14.65 -5.81 -12.05
C GLY A 243 13.62 -4.76 -11.67
N MET A 244 12.38 -4.92 -12.09
CA MET A 244 11.30 -3.96 -11.86
C MET A 244 10.54 -4.22 -10.57
N ALA A 245 10.09 -3.14 -9.91
CA ALA A 245 9.15 -3.19 -8.81
C ALA A 245 7.93 -2.30 -9.10
N PHE A 246 6.75 -2.76 -8.70
CA PHE A 246 5.50 -2.02 -8.82
C PHE A 246 4.52 -2.40 -7.73
N THR A 247 3.61 -1.49 -7.38
CA THR A 247 2.57 -1.76 -6.38
C THR A 247 1.38 -2.48 -7.01
N ILE A 248 0.70 -3.31 -6.21
CA ILE A 248 -0.63 -3.85 -6.48
C ILE A 248 -1.47 -3.41 -5.26
N GLU A 249 -2.38 -2.45 -5.46
CA GLU A 249 -3.02 -1.70 -4.36
C GLU A 249 -4.52 -1.45 -4.61
N GLN A 250 -5.16 -2.31 -5.40
CA GLN A 250 -6.59 -2.15 -5.66
C GLN A 250 -7.41 -2.03 -4.37
N ARG A 251 -8.46 -1.21 -4.44
CA ARG A 251 -9.48 -1.05 -3.42
C ARG A 251 -10.77 -1.69 -3.91
N LEU A 252 -11.09 -2.86 -3.38
CA LEU A 252 -12.16 -3.69 -3.91
C LEU A 252 -13.42 -3.58 -3.06
N THR A 253 -14.52 -3.31 -3.72
CA THR A 253 -15.86 -3.28 -3.14
C THR A 253 -16.73 -4.38 -3.74
N LYS A 254 -17.83 -4.71 -3.04
CA LYS A 254 -18.95 -5.48 -3.59
C LYS A 254 -20.10 -4.52 -3.92
N PRO A 255 -20.24 -4.00 -5.16
CA PRO A 255 -21.17 -2.92 -5.48
C PRO A 255 -22.62 -3.17 -5.09
N ASN A 256 -23.02 -4.44 -5.07
CA ASN A 256 -24.40 -4.86 -4.76
C ASN A 256 -24.57 -5.27 -3.29
N ASN A 257 -23.57 -5.09 -2.45
CA ASN A 257 -23.64 -5.45 -1.03
C ASN A 257 -22.90 -4.42 -0.15
N PRO A 258 -23.58 -3.33 0.26
CA PRO A 258 -22.98 -2.28 1.07
C PRO A 258 -22.66 -2.70 2.52
N SER A 259 -23.10 -3.88 2.96
CA SER A 259 -22.70 -4.42 4.26
C SER A 259 -21.29 -5.03 4.26
N ILE A 260 -20.65 -5.15 3.10
CA ILE A 260 -19.26 -5.59 2.97
C ILE A 260 -18.40 -4.35 2.72
N PRO A 261 -17.52 -3.98 3.66
CA PRO A 261 -16.68 -2.81 3.51
C PRO A 261 -15.68 -2.96 2.36
N MET A 262 -15.28 -1.84 1.78
CA MET A 262 -14.15 -1.82 0.86
C MET A 262 -12.90 -2.41 1.54
N SER A 263 -12.13 -3.16 0.79
CA SER A 263 -10.90 -3.79 1.25
C SER A 263 -9.72 -3.46 0.35
N SER A 264 -8.56 -3.26 0.95
CA SER A 264 -7.30 -3.03 0.24
C SER A 264 -6.13 -3.68 0.95
N PHE A 265 -5.29 -4.36 0.16
CA PHE A 265 -3.97 -4.85 0.59
C PHE A 265 -2.94 -4.25 -0.36
N HIS A 266 -2.22 -3.27 0.12
CA HIS A 266 -1.16 -2.62 -0.64
C HIS A 266 0.08 -3.51 -0.61
N THR A 267 0.35 -4.19 -1.71
CA THR A 267 1.49 -5.10 -1.87
C THR A 267 2.46 -4.54 -2.92
N ILE A 268 3.69 -5.04 -2.93
CA ILE A 268 4.68 -4.71 -3.94
C ILE A 268 5.10 -5.99 -4.65
N ALA A 269 4.98 -5.98 -5.96
CA ALA A 269 5.51 -7.02 -6.85
C ALA A 269 6.96 -6.72 -7.20
N LEU A 270 7.86 -7.68 -7.00
CA LEU A 270 9.22 -7.63 -7.48
C LEU A 270 9.40 -8.62 -8.62
N ILE A 271 10.01 -8.17 -9.70
CA ILE A 271 10.46 -9.00 -10.81
C ILE A 271 11.98 -9.02 -10.78
N HIS A 272 12.57 -10.07 -10.25
CA HIS A 272 14.02 -10.20 -10.11
C HIS A 272 14.74 -10.30 -11.47
N GLN A 273 16.06 -10.14 -11.47
CA GLN A 273 16.86 -10.20 -12.71
C GLN A 273 16.77 -11.55 -13.42
N ASP A 274 16.61 -12.63 -12.69
CA ASP A 274 16.42 -13.99 -13.20
C ASP A 274 14.98 -14.30 -13.65
N GLY A 275 14.07 -13.33 -13.53
CA GLY A 275 12.66 -13.47 -13.85
C GLY A 275 11.82 -14.07 -12.72
N LYS A 276 12.40 -14.40 -11.57
CA LYS A 276 11.63 -14.81 -10.37
C LYS A 276 10.72 -13.67 -9.95
N LYS A 277 9.50 -14.02 -9.55
CA LYS A 277 8.51 -13.07 -9.05
C LYS A 277 8.35 -13.23 -7.55
N GLU A 278 8.18 -12.12 -6.84
CA GLU A 278 7.95 -12.09 -5.41
C GLU A 278 6.88 -11.05 -5.08
N LEU A 279 5.94 -11.39 -4.20
CA LEU A 279 4.97 -10.45 -3.65
C LEU A 279 5.34 -10.11 -2.21
N LEU A 280 5.69 -8.86 -1.98
CA LEU A 280 5.95 -8.36 -0.64
C LEU A 280 4.61 -8.08 0.05
N THR A 281 4.28 -8.85 1.06
CA THR A 281 3.07 -8.70 1.89
C THR A 281 3.40 -8.14 3.27
N ASN A 282 4.26 -8.81 4.03
CA ASN A 282 4.66 -8.48 5.42
C ASN A 282 3.45 -8.37 6.39
N PHE A 283 2.37 -9.13 6.13
CA PHE A 283 1.11 -9.05 6.90
C PHE A 283 0.99 -10.15 7.96
N GLU A 284 1.74 -11.23 7.85
CA GLU A 284 1.54 -12.47 8.62
C GLU A 284 1.52 -12.24 10.13
N GLN A 285 2.50 -11.54 10.68
CA GLN A 285 2.59 -11.29 12.12
C GLN A 285 1.41 -10.45 12.61
N ILE A 286 0.92 -9.51 11.78
CA ILE A 286 -0.22 -8.66 12.11
C ILE A 286 -1.50 -9.48 12.08
N PHE A 287 -1.70 -10.34 11.07
CA PHE A 287 -2.85 -11.24 11.03
C PHE A 287 -2.93 -12.12 12.28
N ARG A 288 -1.81 -12.72 12.69
CA ARG A 288 -1.75 -13.52 13.93
C ARG A 288 -2.04 -12.68 15.19
N LEU A 289 -1.52 -11.46 15.26
CA LEU A 289 -1.75 -10.56 16.39
C LEU A 289 -3.22 -10.25 16.64
N VAL A 290 -4.01 -10.14 15.55
CA VAL A 290 -5.42 -9.72 15.60
C VAL A 290 -6.41 -10.86 15.37
N GLY A 291 -5.96 -12.12 15.30
CA GLY A 291 -6.83 -13.28 15.12
C GLY A 291 -7.39 -13.45 13.71
N MET A 292 -6.72 -12.92 12.68
CA MET A 292 -7.10 -13.10 11.28
C MET A 292 -6.45 -14.36 10.66
N ASP A 293 -6.42 -15.48 11.39
CA ASP A 293 -5.79 -16.73 10.92
C ASP A 293 -6.44 -17.31 9.66
N TYR A 294 -7.67 -16.89 9.36
CA TYR A 294 -8.37 -17.24 8.11
C TYR A 294 -7.71 -16.65 6.84
N MET A 295 -6.74 -15.74 6.99
CA MET A 295 -6.00 -15.15 5.86
C MET A 295 -4.90 -16.08 5.31
N PHE A 296 -4.59 -17.19 6.00
CA PHE A 296 -3.58 -18.19 5.60
C PHE A 296 -4.14 -19.31 4.77
#